data_19dda2b7ba08299b7e93c44054973c6c
#
_entry.id   19dda2b7ba08299b7e93c44054973c6c
#
_cell.length_a   1.000
_cell.length_b   1.000
_cell.length_c   1.000
_cell.angle_alpha   90.00
_cell.angle_beta   90.00
_cell.angle_gamma   90.00
#
_symmetry.space_group_name_H-M   'P 1'
#
loop_
_entity.id
_entity.type
_entity.pdbx_description
1 polymer ?
#
loop_
_entity_poly.entity_id
_entity_poly.type
_entity_poly.pdbx_seq_one_letter_code
_entity_poly.pdbx_strand_id
1 'polypeptide(L)'
;MNGGENKRQVLLFLLLTLWLLVVVGCGKLTQAPVQSRVDEPYPEKLSEWHLFAGRASHLQPNHGVLPYDLNTPLFSDYASKYRFVWMPPGTSAQYREDGPFDFPAGTILVKSFAFPANVGSEPERLIETRLLVHTNKGWVGLPYIWNAKQTEATLELAPDPVAIRYTDSGGVKHEFTYFIPNANECKQCHDNSRTMLPIGPKARNLNKGYAYPDGTANQISEWTRVGYLRGAPPLQAIPKVARWDDPDLAGKGSATGGTGYTVESRRSLETRARAYLDNNCGHCHQPGGTAGYTGIDLRVTNVGMQSLGVCKSPNAAGRVGTLVYDLVPGKPDESILLARMESTRPKEMMPQIGRSVVHAEGVALVREWIKSLPQDGAACFAKTTSRP
;
A
#
# COMPACT_ATOMS: atom_id res chain seq x y z
N MET A 1 80.38 3.70 -7.11
CA MET A 1 79.22 3.97 -7.96
C MET A 1 78.20 2.85 -7.78
N ASN A 2 77.44 2.78 -6.69
CA ASN A 2 76.43 1.74 -6.47
C ASN A 2 75.24 2.23 -5.60
N GLY A 3 74.89 3.53 -5.62
CA GLY A 3 73.82 4.07 -4.82
C GLY A 3 72.47 4.32 -5.57
N GLY A 4 72.46 4.16 -6.91
CA GLY A 4 71.29 4.48 -7.74
C GLY A 4 70.33 3.33 -8.01
N GLU A 5 70.87 2.12 -8.10
CA GLU A 5 70.04 0.93 -8.42
C GLU A 5 69.17 0.47 -7.23
N ASN A 6 69.73 0.57 -6.02
CA ASN A 6 68.93 0.19 -4.81
C ASN A 6 67.74 1.09 -4.55
N LYS A 7 67.83 2.38 -4.85
CA LYS A 7 66.67 3.30 -4.70
C LYS A 7 65.56 3.05 -5.72
N ARG A 8 65.94 2.67 -6.97
CA ARG A 8 64.96 2.31 -8.00
C ARG A 8 64.22 1.00 -7.69
N GLN A 9 64.96 0.00 -7.18
CA GLN A 9 64.31 -1.27 -6.80
C GLN A 9 63.41 -1.13 -5.60
N VAL A 10 63.75 -0.34 -4.57
CA VAL A 10 62.90 -0.05 -3.42
C VAL A 10 61.65 0.75 -3.83
N LEU A 11 61.79 1.71 -4.76
CA LEU A 11 60.66 2.48 -5.26
C LEU A 11 59.68 1.63 -6.11
N LEU A 12 60.21 0.70 -6.92
CA LEU A 12 59.41 -0.27 -7.68
C LEU A 12 58.65 -1.25 -6.75
N PHE A 13 59.30 -1.72 -5.68
CA PHE A 13 58.66 -2.58 -4.69
C PHE A 13 57.56 -1.84 -3.92
N LEU A 14 57.78 -0.60 -3.55
CA LEU A 14 56.75 0.25 -2.87
C LEU A 14 55.59 0.56 -3.80
N LEU A 15 55.82 0.81 -5.08
CA LEU A 15 54.73 1.03 -6.05
C LEU A 15 53.94 -0.25 -6.36
N LEU A 16 54.63 -1.41 -6.44
CA LEU A 16 53.96 -2.71 -6.62
C LEU A 16 53.13 -3.13 -5.40
N THR A 17 53.62 -2.87 -4.18
CA THR A 17 52.85 -3.16 -2.94
C THR A 17 51.70 -2.20 -2.79
N LEU A 18 51.82 -0.92 -3.18
CA LEU A 18 50.73 0.03 -3.19
C LEU A 18 49.64 -0.33 -4.23
N TRP A 19 50.07 -0.84 -5.40
CA TRP A 19 49.14 -1.32 -6.44
C TRP A 19 48.41 -2.60 -6.01
N LEU A 20 49.07 -3.54 -5.32
CA LEU A 20 48.45 -4.72 -4.73
C LEU A 20 47.42 -4.34 -3.61
N LEU A 21 47.72 -3.34 -2.80
CA LEU A 21 46.81 -2.86 -1.78
C LEU A 21 45.55 -2.14 -2.36
N VAL A 22 45.70 -1.45 -3.49
CA VAL A 22 44.57 -0.82 -4.20
C VAL A 22 43.71 -1.85 -4.92
N VAL A 23 44.29 -2.93 -5.45
CA VAL A 23 43.51 -4.00 -6.11
C VAL A 23 42.76 -4.89 -5.13
N VAL A 24 43.26 -5.06 -3.90
CA VAL A 24 42.55 -5.80 -2.83
C VAL A 24 41.41 -4.96 -2.20
N GLY A 25 41.45 -3.62 -2.35
CA GLY A 25 40.42 -2.71 -1.78
C GLY A 25 39.15 -2.58 -2.62
N CYS A 26 39.08 -3.11 -3.85
CA CYS A 26 37.88 -3.08 -4.71
C CYS A 26 37.17 -4.43 -4.85
N GLY A 27 37.29 -5.31 -3.88
CA GLY A 27 36.37 -6.41 -3.72
C GLY A 27 34.97 -5.82 -3.45
N LYS A 28 34.10 -5.78 -4.47
CA LYS A 28 32.65 -5.59 -4.22
C LYS A 28 32.31 -6.63 -3.17
N LEU A 29 31.98 -6.17 -1.95
CA LEU A 29 31.38 -7.02 -0.94
C LEU A 29 30.18 -7.68 -1.63
N THR A 30 30.35 -8.95 -2.03
CA THR A 30 29.26 -9.72 -2.64
C THR A 30 28.21 -9.88 -1.57
N GLN A 31 27.13 -9.12 -1.72
CA GLN A 31 26.03 -9.16 -0.78
C GLN A 31 25.41 -10.56 -0.83
N ALA A 32 25.11 -11.11 0.35
CA ALA A 32 24.44 -12.39 0.45
C ALA A 32 23.10 -12.34 -0.32
N PRO A 33 22.76 -13.40 -1.08
CA PRO A 33 21.50 -13.44 -1.83
C PRO A 33 20.31 -13.42 -0.90
N VAL A 34 19.18 -12.92 -1.41
CA VAL A 34 17.89 -12.96 -0.69
C VAL A 34 17.57 -14.40 -0.30
N GLN A 35 17.18 -14.60 0.95
CA GLN A 35 16.78 -15.89 1.49
C GLN A 35 15.27 -16.06 1.35
N SER A 36 14.82 -16.93 0.47
CA SER A 36 13.41 -17.31 0.40
C SER A 36 13.14 -18.45 1.39
N ARG A 37 12.16 -18.24 2.26
CA ARG A 37 11.70 -19.28 3.21
C ARG A 37 10.24 -19.57 2.91
N VAL A 38 9.97 -20.75 2.39
CA VAL A 38 8.59 -21.21 2.08
C VAL A 38 7.96 -22.03 3.19
N ASP A 39 8.74 -22.37 4.22
CA ASP A 39 8.33 -23.15 5.37
C ASP A 39 8.89 -22.55 6.67
N GLU A 40 8.22 -22.83 7.80
CA GLU A 40 8.68 -22.46 9.13
C GLU A 40 9.93 -23.29 9.57
N PRO A 41 10.75 -22.78 10.48
CA PRO A 41 10.63 -21.49 11.15
C PRO A 41 11.08 -20.33 10.27
N TYR A 42 10.36 -19.22 10.36
CA TYR A 42 10.76 -17.97 9.67
C TYR A 42 11.88 -17.27 10.45
N PRO A 43 12.75 -16.50 9.76
CA PRO A 43 13.81 -15.73 10.42
C PRO A 43 13.26 -14.82 11.51
N GLU A 44 13.94 -14.78 12.65
CA GLU A 44 13.59 -13.91 13.77
C GLU A 44 13.90 -12.44 13.44
N LYS A 45 14.96 -12.19 12.67
CA LYS A 45 15.41 -10.84 12.28
C LYS A 45 15.14 -10.56 10.82
N LEU A 46 14.71 -9.32 10.52
CA LEU A 46 14.48 -8.89 9.15
C LEU A 46 15.77 -8.95 8.29
N SER A 47 16.92 -8.66 8.88
CA SER A 47 18.22 -8.72 8.19
C SER A 47 18.55 -10.10 7.65
N GLU A 48 18.07 -11.18 8.25
CA GLU A 48 18.34 -12.56 7.84
C GLU A 48 17.66 -12.93 6.50
N TRP A 49 16.67 -12.15 6.05
CA TRP A 49 16.07 -12.30 4.71
C TRP A 49 16.96 -11.75 3.61
N HIS A 50 17.95 -10.93 3.94
CA HIS A 50 18.83 -10.24 2.99
C HIS A 50 18.07 -9.43 1.92
N LEU A 51 16.91 -8.86 2.27
CA LEU A 51 16.09 -8.07 1.35
C LEU A 51 16.72 -6.70 1.05
N PHE A 52 17.53 -6.20 1.98
CA PHE A 52 18.14 -4.87 1.87
C PHE A 52 19.65 -4.94 1.95
N ALA A 53 20.29 -4.05 1.19
CA ALA A 53 21.74 -3.87 1.15
C ALA A 53 22.22 -3.05 2.36
N GLY A 54 23.34 -3.45 2.95
CA GLY A 54 23.93 -2.71 4.07
C GLY A 54 23.00 -2.68 5.28
N ARG A 55 22.77 -1.47 5.83
CA ARG A 55 21.87 -1.30 6.97
C ARG A 55 20.40 -1.42 6.49
N ALA A 56 19.67 -2.39 7.00
CA ALA A 56 18.31 -2.68 6.56
C ALA A 56 17.35 -1.47 6.71
N SER A 57 17.56 -0.58 7.70
CA SER A 57 16.76 0.63 7.88
C SER A 57 16.92 1.68 6.78
N HIS A 58 17.94 1.58 5.93
CA HIS A 58 18.06 2.45 4.76
C HIS A 58 17.16 1.99 3.60
N LEU A 59 16.53 0.83 3.71
CA LEU A 59 15.66 0.24 2.71
C LEU A 59 16.27 0.21 1.30
N GLN A 60 17.63 0.15 1.22
CA GLN A 60 18.31 0.02 -0.05
C GLN A 60 18.08 -1.40 -0.60
N PRO A 61 17.41 -1.58 -1.74
CA PRO A 61 17.10 -2.92 -2.24
C PRO A 61 18.36 -3.75 -2.51
N ASN A 62 18.35 -5.00 -2.10
CA ASN A 62 19.34 -5.98 -2.51
C ASN A 62 19.10 -6.41 -3.96
N HIS A 63 20.08 -7.12 -4.55
CA HIS A 63 19.97 -7.63 -5.91
C HIS A 63 18.67 -8.46 -6.11
N GLY A 64 17.93 -8.13 -7.15
CA GLY A 64 16.64 -8.75 -7.46
C GLY A 64 15.46 -8.22 -6.64
N VAL A 65 15.66 -7.38 -5.63
CA VAL A 65 14.55 -6.73 -4.92
C VAL A 65 14.15 -5.47 -5.68
N LEU A 66 12.91 -5.43 -6.16
CA LEU A 66 12.41 -4.35 -7.01
C LEU A 66 11.45 -3.45 -6.21
N PRO A 67 11.72 -2.16 -6.08
CA PRO A 67 10.79 -1.23 -5.45
C PRO A 67 9.58 -0.97 -6.36
N TYR A 68 8.41 -0.70 -5.74
CA TYR A 68 7.21 -0.30 -6.46
C TYR A 68 6.30 0.59 -5.61
N ASP A 69 5.35 1.25 -6.26
CA ASP A 69 4.33 2.04 -5.59
C ASP A 69 2.96 1.87 -6.27
N LEU A 70 1.92 2.35 -5.65
CA LEU A 70 0.53 2.22 -6.10
C LEU A 70 -0.04 3.57 -6.53
N ASN A 71 -0.93 3.57 -7.55
CA ASN A 71 -1.66 4.78 -7.94
C ASN A 71 -2.46 5.34 -6.76
N THR A 72 -3.22 4.49 -6.08
CA THR A 72 -3.96 4.85 -4.87
C THR A 72 -3.56 3.91 -3.74
N PRO A 73 -2.71 4.33 -2.79
CA PRO A 73 -2.31 3.51 -1.67
C PRO A 73 -3.43 3.40 -0.61
N LEU A 74 -3.43 2.28 0.13
CA LEU A 74 -4.24 2.13 1.32
C LEU A 74 -3.78 3.11 2.39
N PHE A 75 -4.72 3.83 3.01
CA PHE A 75 -4.45 4.71 4.14
C PHE A 75 -4.04 3.91 5.39
N SER A 76 -3.08 4.40 6.14
CA SER A 76 -2.61 3.85 7.43
C SER A 76 -2.03 4.99 8.24
N ASP A 77 -2.89 5.78 8.89
CA ASP A 77 -2.51 6.83 9.85
C ASP A 77 -1.44 7.82 9.36
N TYR A 78 -1.48 8.18 8.08
CA TYR A 78 -0.49 9.05 7.41
C TYR A 78 0.94 8.50 7.36
N ALA A 79 1.16 7.22 7.70
CA ALA A 79 2.47 6.62 7.57
C ALA A 79 2.99 6.67 6.13
N SER A 80 4.25 7.01 5.93
CA SER A 80 4.97 6.74 4.69
C SER A 80 5.07 5.25 4.44
N LYS A 81 5.02 4.83 3.17
CA LYS A 81 4.98 3.41 2.82
C LYS A 81 5.95 3.11 1.71
N TYR A 82 6.91 2.25 2.01
CA TYR A 82 7.90 1.74 1.06
C TYR A 82 7.54 0.30 0.71
N ARG A 83 7.53 -0.04 -0.59
CA ARG A 83 7.09 -1.35 -1.07
C ARG A 83 8.12 -1.94 -1.98
N PHE A 84 8.35 -3.25 -1.81
CA PHE A 84 9.29 -3.99 -2.64
C PHE A 84 8.70 -5.37 -2.96
N VAL A 85 9.17 -5.93 -4.06
CA VAL A 85 8.88 -7.31 -4.47
C VAL A 85 10.19 -8.02 -4.75
N TRP A 86 10.25 -9.27 -4.36
CA TRP A 86 11.29 -10.20 -4.77
C TRP A 86 10.65 -11.53 -5.14
N MET A 87 11.16 -12.13 -6.20
CA MET A 87 10.75 -13.47 -6.63
C MET A 87 11.97 -14.36 -6.82
N PRO A 88 11.85 -15.68 -6.61
CA PRO A 88 12.95 -16.60 -6.86
C PRO A 88 13.48 -16.48 -8.28
N PRO A 89 14.81 -16.57 -8.49
CA PRO A 89 15.41 -16.51 -9.83
C PRO A 89 14.75 -17.48 -10.82
N GLY A 90 14.50 -17.00 -12.03
CA GLY A 90 13.87 -17.78 -13.09
C GLY A 90 12.35 -17.95 -12.97
N THR A 91 11.72 -17.34 -11.96
CA THR A 91 10.26 -17.33 -11.82
C THR A 91 9.66 -15.98 -12.19
N SER A 92 8.37 -15.96 -12.50
CA SER A 92 7.62 -14.75 -12.88
C SER A 92 6.19 -14.84 -12.36
N ALA A 93 5.61 -13.70 -11.99
CA ALA A 93 4.18 -13.59 -11.78
C ALA A 93 3.44 -13.62 -13.13
N GLN A 94 2.25 -14.22 -13.16
CA GLN A 94 1.37 -14.18 -14.32
C GLN A 94 0.46 -12.95 -14.23
N TYR A 95 0.36 -12.20 -15.31
CA TYR A 95 -0.54 -11.06 -15.42
C TYR A 95 -2.01 -11.48 -15.20
N ARG A 96 -2.74 -10.63 -14.48
CA ARG A 96 -4.20 -10.69 -14.37
C ARG A 96 -4.76 -9.29 -14.57
N GLU A 97 -5.84 -9.19 -15.34
CA GLU A 97 -6.50 -7.90 -15.58
C GLU A 97 -7.19 -7.39 -14.31
N ASP A 98 -7.88 -8.28 -13.60
CA ASP A 98 -8.52 -8.00 -12.31
C ASP A 98 -7.88 -8.85 -11.19
N GLY A 99 -7.85 -8.28 -10.00
CA GLY A 99 -7.18 -8.90 -8.85
C GLY A 99 -5.66 -8.73 -8.84
N PRO A 100 -4.98 -9.31 -7.84
CA PRO A 100 -3.52 -9.35 -7.79
C PRO A 100 -2.98 -10.29 -8.86
N PHE A 101 -1.72 -10.09 -9.27
CA PHE A 101 -1.03 -11.04 -10.15
C PHE A 101 -0.90 -12.42 -9.48
N ASP A 102 -0.81 -13.47 -10.29
CA ASP A 102 -0.53 -14.82 -9.79
C ASP A 102 0.99 -14.95 -9.57
N PHE A 103 1.40 -14.78 -8.32
CA PHE A 103 2.80 -14.86 -7.92
C PHE A 103 3.25 -16.30 -7.70
N PRO A 104 4.48 -16.68 -8.07
CA PRO A 104 5.04 -17.98 -7.76
C PRO A 104 5.28 -18.19 -6.26
N ALA A 105 5.32 -19.43 -5.80
CA ALA A 105 5.80 -19.76 -4.46
C ALA A 105 7.24 -19.23 -4.26
N GLY A 106 7.55 -18.81 -3.06
CA GLY A 106 8.80 -18.13 -2.70
C GLY A 106 8.79 -16.63 -2.92
N THR A 107 7.75 -16.03 -3.53
CA THR A 107 7.62 -14.58 -3.65
C THR A 107 7.54 -13.91 -2.29
N ILE A 108 8.23 -12.79 -2.14
CA ILE A 108 8.18 -11.93 -0.96
C ILE A 108 7.71 -10.54 -1.39
N LEU A 109 6.57 -10.10 -0.86
CA LEU A 109 6.11 -8.72 -0.96
C LEU A 109 6.43 -8.02 0.36
N VAL A 110 7.09 -6.88 0.28
CA VAL A 110 7.57 -6.12 1.43
C VAL A 110 6.82 -4.80 1.52
N LYS A 111 6.41 -4.42 2.72
CA LYS A 111 5.81 -3.12 2.99
C LYS A 111 6.32 -2.56 4.31
N SER A 112 7.13 -1.52 4.24
CA SER A 112 7.64 -0.81 5.41
C SER A 112 6.81 0.44 5.68
N PHE A 113 6.57 0.74 6.96
CA PHE A 113 5.83 1.89 7.43
C PHE A 113 6.74 2.78 8.27
N ALA A 114 6.71 4.07 7.96
CA ALA A 114 7.53 5.07 8.65
C ALA A 114 6.71 6.31 9.01
N PHE A 115 7.15 7.00 10.03
CA PHE A 115 6.64 8.32 10.41
C PHE A 115 7.80 9.31 10.55
N PRO A 116 7.56 10.62 10.36
CA PRO A 116 8.57 11.62 10.66
C PRO A 116 9.10 11.44 12.10
N ALA A 117 10.41 11.51 12.28
CA ALA A 117 11.00 11.41 13.61
C ALA A 117 10.77 12.68 14.43
N ASN A 118 10.91 13.85 13.78
CA ASN A 118 10.61 15.19 14.30
C ASN A 118 10.57 16.19 13.15
N VAL A 119 10.27 17.46 13.47
CA VAL A 119 10.20 18.53 12.45
C VAL A 119 11.53 18.72 11.72
N GLY A 120 11.54 18.56 10.44
CA GLY A 120 12.38 19.28 9.48
C GLY A 120 13.80 18.79 9.21
N SER A 121 14.40 17.82 9.93
CA SER A 121 15.79 17.42 9.69
C SER A 121 16.16 15.98 10.03
N GLU A 122 15.30 15.23 10.68
CA GLU A 122 15.59 13.85 11.05
C GLU A 122 15.03 12.88 9.98
N PRO A 123 15.74 11.78 9.69
CA PRO A 123 15.22 10.77 8.80
C PRO A 123 13.93 10.17 9.39
N GLU A 124 13.02 9.74 8.53
CA GLU A 124 11.83 9.02 8.97
C GLU A 124 12.19 7.83 9.86
N ARG A 125 11.39 7.62 10.89
CA ARG A 125 11.51 6.47 11.79
C ARG A 125 10.66 5.33 11.26
N LEU A 126 11.27 4.21 10.92
CA LEU A 126 10.57 2.97 10.59
C LEU A 126 9.92 2.41 11.86
N ILE A 127 8.67 2.03 11.76
CA ILE A 127 7.90 1.43 12.85
C ILE A 127 7.83 -0.08 12.64
N GLU A 128 7.42 -0.50 11.44
CA GLU A 128 7.28 -1.91 11.09
C GLU A 128 7.63 -2.16 9.62
N THR A 129 8.02 -3.38 9.33
CA THR A 129 8.10 -3.93 7.97
C THR A 129 7.32 -5.23 7.93
N ARG A 130 6.27 -5.28 7.11
CA ARG A 130 5.48 -6.50 6.90
C ARG A 130 5.98 -7.22 5.67
N LEU A 131 6.25 -8.49 5.82
CA LEU A 131 6.46 -9.39 4.71
C LEU A 131 5.18 -10.18 4.45
N LEU A 132 4.80 -10.28 3.20
CA LEU A 132 3.81 -11.23 2.73
C LEU A 132 4.56 -12.25 1.88
N VAL A 133 4.70 -13.46 2.40
CA VAL A 133 5.51 -14.54 1.81
C VAL A 133 4.59 -15.57 1.19
N HIS A 134 4.80 -15.90 -0.09
CA HIS A 134 4.06 -16.95 -0.76
C HIS A 134 4.70 -18.30 -0.50
N THR A 135 4.16 -19.05 0.42
CA THR A 135 4.62 -20.39 0.80
C THR A 135 3.99 -21.47 -0.07
N ASN A 136 4.40 -22.73 0.08
CA ASN A 136 3.76 -23.86 -0.58
C ASN A 136 2.30 -24.10 -0.12
N LYS A 137 1.90 -23.48 1.03
CA LYS A 137 0.54 -23.57 1.60
C LYS A 137 -0.28 -22.30 1.38
N GLY A 138 0.22 -21.34 0.59
CA GLY A 138 -0.39 -20.03 0.36
C GLY A 138 0.37 -18.89 1.04
N TRP A 139 -0.23 -17.72 1.12
CA TRP A 139 0.41 -16.53 1.65
C TRP A 139 0.42 -16.49 3.18
N VAL A 140 1.52 -15.99 3.74
CA VAL A 140 1.69 -15.78 5.19
C VAL A 140 2.15 -14.35 5.43
N GLY A 141 1.52 -13.66 6.39
CA GLY A 141 1.90 -12.32 6.82
C GLY A 141 2.83 -12.37 8.03
N LEU A 142 3.98 -11.71 7.93
CA LEU A 142 5.02 -11.67 8.97
C LEU A 142 5.34 -10.21 9.32
N PRO A 143 4.88 -9.71 10.48
CA PRO A 143 5.21 -8.38 10.95
C PRO A 143 6.56 -8.35 11.66
N TYR A 144 7.45 -7.47 11.23
CA TYR A 144 8.75 -7.18 11.84
C TYR A 144 8.72 -5.78 12.45
N ILE A 145 9.03 -5.65 13.73
CA ILE A 145 8.98 -4.40 14.48
C ILE A 145 10.38 -3.83 14.64
N TRP A 146 10.57 -2.56 14.24
CA TRP A 146 11.85 -1.88 14.31
C TRP A 146 12.20 -1.47 15.74
N ASN A 147 13.41 -1.76 16.15
CA ASN A 147 13.94 -1.28 17.42
C ASN A 147 14.13 0.25 17.40
N ALA A 148 14.18 0.88 18.59
CA ALA A 148 14.33 2.33 18.71
C ALA A 148 15.62 2.88 18.06
N LYS A 149 16.68 2.07 17.98
CA LYS A 149 17.97 2.45 17.38
C LYS A 149 17.96 2.35 15.85
N GLN A 150 16.86 1.88 15.25
CA GLN A 150 16.74 1.68 13.80
C GLN A 150 17.87 0.81 13.23
N THR A 151 18.29 -0.21 13.97
CA THR A 151 19.38 -1.11 13.57
C THR A 151 18.88 -2.46 13.09
N GLU A 152 17.73 -2.90 13.60
CA GLU A 152 17.13 -4.19 13.29
C GLU A 152 15.62 -4.16 13.50
N ALA A 153 14.91 -5.04 12.80
CA ALA A 153 13.51 -5.33 13.07
C ALA A 153 13.33 -6.82 13.39
N THR A 154 12.54 -7.10 14.42
CA THR A 154 12.32 -8.45 14.95
C THR A 154 10.91 -8.92 14.62
N LEU A 155 10.75 -10.21 14.31
CA LEU A 155 9.45 -10.83 14.07
C LEU A 155 8.61 -10.85 15.35
N GLU A 156 7.45 -10.17 15.29
CA GLU A 156 6.49 -10.11 16.40
C GLU A 156 5.10 -10.52 15.88
N LEU A 157 4.65 -11.72 16.28
CA LEU A 157 3.36 -12.24 15.82
C LEU A 157 2.16 -11.57 16.50
N ALA A 158 2.37 -10.94 17.63
CA ALA A 158 1.37 -10.19 18.40
C ALA A 158 1.99 -8.88 18.93
N PRO A 159 2.28 -7.91 18.05
CA PRO A 159 2.99 -6.70 18.42
C PRO A 159 2.15 -5.77 19.31
N ASP A 160 2.84 -5.08 20.21
CA ASP A 160 2.24 -4.03 21.02
C ASP A 160 1.94 -2.76 20.20
N PRO A 161 0.93 -1.98 20.59
CA PRO A 161 0.69 -0.67 20.01
C PRO A 161 1.86 0.29 20.24
N VAL A 162 2.12 1.17 19.25
CA VAL A 162 3.22 2.14 19.29
C VAL A 162 2.68 3.56 19.39
N ALA A 163 3.14 4.31 20.40
CA ALA A 163 2.84 5.74 20.48
C ALA A 163 3.59 6.51 19.39
N ILE A 164 2.85 7.23 18.55
CA ILE A 164 3.38 8.09 17.49
C ILE A 164 3.21 9.53 17.91
N ARG A 165 4.31 10.28 17.86
CA ARG A 165 4.36 11.72 18.10
C ARG A 165 5.28 12.37 17.09
N TYR A 166 4.77 13.34 16.36
CA TYR A 166 5.59 14.15 15.44
C TYR A 166 4.91 15.50 15.20
N THR A 167 5.66 16.44 14.67
CA THR A 167 5.12 17.71 14.19
C THR A 167 5.30 17.73 12.67
N ASP A 168 4.24 18.01 11.92
CA ASP A 168 4.32 18.09 10.47
C ASP A 168 5.00 19.39 9.98
N SER A 169 5.20 19.50 8.66
CA SER A 169 5.82 20.68 8.04
C SER A 169 5.01 21.97 8.21
N GLY A 170 3.72 21.87 8.53
CA GLY A 170 2.83 22.98 8.85
C GLY A 170 2.87 23.39 10.33
N GLY A 171 3.67 22.70 11.18
CA GLY A 171 3.77 22.95 12.60
C GLY A 171 2.66 22.30 13.45
N VAL A 172 1.81 21.48 12.86
CA VAL A 172 0.74 20.76 13.58
C VAL A 172 1.32 19.55 14.30
N LYS A 173 1.02 19.45 15.59
CA LYS A 173 1.42 18.31 16.42
C LYS A 173 0.45 17.17 16.24
N HIS A 174 0.99 15.99 15.99
CA HIS A 174 0.25 14.74 15.88
C HIS A 174 0.65 13.82 17.02
N GLU A 175 -0.34 13.30 17.73
CA GLU A 175 -0.16 12.31 18.79
C GLU A 175 -1.30 11.29 18.74
N PHE A 176 -0.97 10.01 18.56
CA PHE A 176 -1.94 8.92 18.52
C PHE A 176 -1.25 7.57 18.77
N THR A 177 -2.06 6.55 19.03
CA THR A 177 -1.59 5.17 19.14
C THR A 177 -1.71 4.49 17.78
N TYR A 178 -0.59 4.02 17.25
CA TYR A 178 -0.54 3.22 16.02
C TYR A 178 -0.66 1.75 16.37
N PHE A 179 -1.69 1.09 15.86
CA PHE A 179 -1.92 -0.34 16.06
C PHE A 179 -1.32 -1.14 14.92
N ILE A 180 -0.34 -1.98 15.25
CA ILE A 180 0.28 -2.90 14.31
C ILE A 180 -0.57 -4.17 14.29
N PRO A 181 -1.16 -4.57 13.16
CA PRO A 181 -1.95 -5.79 13.07
C PRO A 181 -1.09 -7.02 13.34
N ASN A 182 -1.60 -7.91 14.17
CA ASN A 182 -1.00 -9.21 14.40
C ASN A 182 -1.16 -10.15 13.18
N ALA A 183 -0.48 -11.28 13.19
CA ALA A 183 -0.49 -12.23 12.07
C ALA A 183 -1.91 -12.75 11.72
N ASN A 184 -2.82 -12.86 12.69
CA ASN A 184 -4.21 -13.27 12.44
C ASN A 184 -5.05 -12.11 11.85
N GLU A 185 -4.79 -10.88 12.28
CA GLU A 185 -5.48 -9.69 11.77
C GLU A 185 -5.10 -9.38 10.32
N CYS A 186 -3.92 -9.81 9.86
CA CYS A 186 -3.57 -9.73 8.44
C CYS A 186 -4.64 -10.40 7.56
N LYS A 187 -5.19 -11.52 8.01
CA LYS A 187 -6.24 -12.26 7.29
C LYS A 187 -7.52 -11.45 7.12
N GLN A 188 -7.86 -10.54 8.06
CA GLN A 188 -9.09 -9.75 7.95
C GLN A 188 -9.14 -8.87 6.71
N CYS A 189 -7.98 -8.41 6.23
CA CYS A 189 -7.89 -7.63 4.99
C CYS A 189 -7.51 -8.48 3.77
N HIS A 190 -6.69 -9.51 3.98
CA HIS A 190 -6.10 -10.29 2.90
C HIS A 190 -6.88 -11.53 2.51
N ASP A 191 -7.87 -11.96 3.30
CA ASP A 191 -8.66 -13.15 3.00
C ASP A 191 -9.74 -12.85 1.94
N ASN A 192 -9.78 -13.71 0.93
CA ASN A 192 -10.84 -13.79 -0.05
C ASN A 192 -11.20 -15.27 -0.25
N SER A 193 -12.42 -15.64 0.10
CA SER A 193 -12.91 -17.02 0.01
C SER A 193 -11.99 -18.04 0.72
N ARG A 194 -11.51 -17.69 1.90
CA ARG A 194 -10.57 -18.48 2.74
C ARG A 194 -9.18 -18.61 2.14
N THR A 195 -8.84 -17.78 1.18
CA THR A 195 -7.49 -17.73 0.59
C THR A 195 -6.89 -16.35 0.85
N MET A 196 -5.74 -16.31 1.49
CA MET A 196 -5.02 -15.06 1.71
C MET A 196 -4.42 -14.60 0.38
N LEU A 197 -4.64 -13.33 -0.01
CA LEU A 197 -4.17 -12.75 -1.26
C LEU A 197 -3.51 -11.38 -1.04
N PRO A 198 -2.55 -10.99 -1.90
CA PRO A 198 -2.06 -9.61 -1.93
C PRO A 198 -3.20 -8.63 -2.29
N ILE A 199 -3.15 -7.41 -1.75
CA ILE A 199 -4.15 -6.36 -2.02
C ILE A 199 -3.66 -5.39 -3.10
N GLY A 200 -2.42 -4.90 -2.93
CA GLY A 200 -1.89 -3.76 -3.69
C GLY A 200 -1.47 -4.05 -5.13
N PRO A 201 -0.67 -5.10 -5.43
CA PRO A 201 -0.07 -5.31 -6.74
C PRO A 201 -1.06 -5.86 -7.77
N LYS A 202 -1.98 -4.99 -8.18
CA LYS A 202 -2.95 -5.18 -9.26
C LYS A 202 -2.50 -4.37 -10.47
N ALA A 203 -2.80 -4.83 -11.68
CA ALA A 203 -2.43 -4.15 -12.92
C ALA A 203 -2.79 -2.67 -12.90
N ARG A 204 -4.03 -2.34 -12.57
CA ARG A 204 -4.54 -0.96 -12.52
C ARG A 204 -3.82 -0.04 -11.53
N ASN A 205 -3.26 -0.58 -10.45
CA ASN A 205 -2.52 0.18 -9.44
C ASN A 205 -1.03 0.35 -9.81
N LEU A 206 -0.46 -0.64 -10.52
CA LEU A 206 0.94 -0.63 -10.94
C LEU A 206 1.16 0.08 -12.28
N ASN A 207 0.08 0.36 -13.05
CA ASN A 207 0.17 1.09 -14.31
C ASN A 207 0.46 2.59 -14.05
N LYS A 208 1.70 2.87 -13.61
CA LYS A 208 2.23 4.22 -13.35
C LYS A 208 3.74 4.25 -13.53
N GLY A 209 4.30 5.44 -13.75
CA GLY A 209 5.74 5.66 -13.70
C GLY A 209 6.29 5.50 -12.29
N TYR A 210 7.51 4.96 -12.21
CA TYR A 210 8.31 4.89 -10.99
C TYR A 210 9.75 5.30 -11.33
N ALA A 211 10.40 6.06 -10.44
CA ALA A 211 11.80 6.44 -10.59
C ALA A 211 12.71 5.31 -10.12
N TYR A 212 13.19 4.51 -11.06
CA TYR A 212 14.21 3.50 -10.83
C TYR A 212 15.62 4.11 -10.93
N PRO A 213 16.67 3.46 -10.45
CA PRO A 213 18.04 3.98 -10.57
C PRO A 213 18.46 4.33 -12.00
N ASP A 214 17.98 3.56 -12.99
CA ASP A 214 18.30 3.72 -14.41
C ASP A 214 17.35 4.72 -15.14
N GLY A 215 16.44 5.36 -14.42
CA GLY A 215 15.49 6.32 -14.96
C GLY A 215 14.03 5.99 -14.66
N THR A 216 13.12 6.88 -15.05
CA THR A 216 11.68 6.67 -14.84
C THR A 216 11.12 5.72 -15.89
N ALA A 217 10.48 4.64 -15.44
CA ALA A 217 9.79 3.67 -16.28
C ALA A 217 8.40 3.34 -15.74
N ASN A 218 7.49 2.89 -16.61
CA ASN A 218 6.22 2.31 -16.15
C ASN A 218 6.50 0.99 -15.43
N GLN A 219 5.91 0.80 -14.24
CA GLN A 219 6.19 -0.37 -13.39
C GLN A 219 5.83 -1.69 -14.06
N ILE A 220 4.74 -1.76 -14.84
CA ILE A 220 4.37 -2.97 -15.59
C ILE A 220 5.44 -3.31 -16.62
N SER A 221 5.91 -2.29 -17.37
CA SER A 221 6.97 -2.46 -18.35
C SER A 221 8.28 -2.90 -17.69
N GLU A 222 8.63 -2.29 -16.56
CA GLU A 222 9.84 -2.63 -15.82
C GLU A 222 9.78 -4.05 -15.26
N TRP A 223 8.68 -4.46 -14.64
CA TRP A 223 8.51 -5.82 -14.15
C TRP A 223 8.58 -6.86 -15.27
N THR A 224 8.04 -6.52 -16.46
CA THR A 224 8.17 -7.37 -17.65
C THR A 224 9.62 -7.42 -18.13
N ARG A 225 10.32 -6.28 -18.19
CA ARG A 225 11.71 -6.18 -18.64
C ARG A 225 12.68 -7.00 -17.79
N VAL A 226 12.50 -6.96 -16.46
CA VAL A 226 13.34 -7.73 -15.51
C VAL A 226 12.90 -9.19 -15.35
N GLY A 227 11.85 -9.62 -16.06
CA GLY A 227 11.36 -10.98 -16.01
C GLY A 227 10.44 -11.31 -14.83
N TYR A 228 9.98 -10.30 -14.10
CA TYR A 228 9.08 -10.47 -12.95
C TYR A 228 7.60 -10.58 -13.34
N LEU A 229 7.22 -10.14 -14.54
CA LEU A 229 5.85 -10.24 -15.02
C LEU A 229 5.82 -10.83 -16.44
N ARG A 230 4.92 -11.77 -16.68
CA ARG A 230 4.67 -12.35 -18.01
C ARG A 230 3.19 -12.29 -18.36
N GLY A 231 2.90 -12.33 -19.67
CA GLY A 231 1.54 -12.33 -20.18
C GLY A 231 0.81 -11.00 -20.09
N ALA A 232 1.52 -9.89 -19.80
CA ALA A 232 0.93 -8.57 -19.83
C ALA A 232 0.63 -8.16 -21.29
N PRO A 233 -0.57 -7.61 -21.57
CA PRO A 233 -0.88 -7.04 -22.89
C PRO A 233 -0.09 -5.73 -23.11
N PRO A 234 -0.17 -5.12 -24.30
CA PRO A 234 0.40 -3.79 -24.54
C PRO A 234 -0.09 -2.79 -23.49
N LEU A 235 0.80 -1.91 -23.03
CA LEU A 235 0.56 -1.02 -21.88
C LEU A 235 -0.73 -0.19 -22.02
N GLN A 236 -1.09 0.21 -23.25
CA GLN A 236 -2.31 0.98 -23.55
C GLN A 236 -3.60 0.21 -23.26
N ALA A 237 -3.55 -1.12 -23.29
CA ALA A 237 -4.69 -2.00 -22.98
C ALA A 237 -4.79 -2.33 -21.49
N ILE A 238 -3.79 -1.96 -20.68
CA ILE A 238 -3.78 -2.24 -19.25
C ILE A 238 -4.60 -1.17 -18.52
N PRO A 239 -5.59 -1.56 -17.70
CA PRO A 239 -6.38 -0.60 -16.94
C PRO A 239 -5.52 0.21 -15.98
N LYS A 240 -5.95 1.45 -15.74
CA LYS A 240 -5.31 2.36 -14.79
C LYS A 240 -6.37 2.98 -13.89
N VAL A 241 -6.16 2.98 -12.59
CA VAL A 241 -6.95 3.76 -11.66
C VAL A 241 -6.34 5.15 -11.47
N ALA A 242 -7.18 6.13 -11.17
CA ALA A 242 -6.72 7.46 -10.81
C ALA A 242 -5.96 7.44 -9.47
N ARG A 243 -5.13 8.43 -9.27
CA ARG A 243 -4.73 8.81 -7.91
C ARG A 243 -5.93 9.47 -7.23
N TRP A 244 -6.23 9.08 -6.00
CA TRP A 244 -7.32 9.71 -5.24
C TRP A 244 -7.07 11.21 -4.98
N ASP A 245 -5.79 11.59 -4.84
CA ASP A 245 -5.27 12.93 -4.60
C ASP A 245 -4.73 13.62 -5.87
N ASP A 246 -5.13 13.17 -7.07
CA ASP A 246 -4.64 13.70 -8.34
C ASP A 246 -4.93 15.21 -8.48
N PRO A 247 -3.90 16.08 -8.49
CA PRO A 247 -4.08 17.52 -8.53
C PRO A 247 -4.72 17.98 -9.85
N ASP A 248 -4.46 17.30 -10.96
CA ASP A 248 -5.02 17.64 -12.27
C ASP A 248 -6.53 17.35 -12.34
N LEU A 249 -6.96 16.35 -11.57
CA LEU A 249 -8.37 16.01 -11.41
C LEU A 249 -9.02 16.77 -10.24
N ALA A 250 -8.28 17.13 -9.21
CA ALA A 250 -8.81 17.84 -8.04
C ALA A 250 -9.32 19.26 -8.40
N GLY A 251 -8.61 19.96 -9.28
CA GLY A 251 -9.02 21.28 -9.77
C GLY A 251 -10.30 21.28 -10.57
N LYS A 252 -10.71 20.15 -11.14
CA LYS A 252 -11.95 19.97 -11.92
C LYS A 252 -13.17 19.64 -11.07
N GLY A 253 -12.97 19.35 -9.80
CA GLY A 253 -14.01 18.94 -8.84
C GLY A 253 -14.62 20.08 -8.04
N SER A 254 -14.13 21.32 -8.17
CA SER A 254 -14.65 22.46 -7.43
C SER A 254 -15.94 22.95 -8.06
N ALA A 255 -17.02 23.02 -7.27
CA ALA A 255 -18.23 23.70 -7.66
C ALA A 255 -17.92 25.20 -7.80
N THR A 256 -17.97 25.74 -9.01
CA THR A 256 -17.92 27.18 -9.24
C THR A 256 -19.21 27.78 -8.67
N GLY A 257 -19.17 28.28 -7.44
CA GLY A 257 -20.13 29.24 -6.88
C GLY A 257 -21.65 28.95 -6.94
N GLY A 258 -22.07 27.74 -7.31
CA GLY A 258 -23.47 27.34 -7.44
C GLY A 258 -23.67 25.84 -7.09
N THR A 259 -24.91 25.45 -6.84
CA THR A 259 -25.30 24.08 -6.46
C THR A 259 -25.10 23.01 -7.57
N GLY A 260 -24.39 23.32 -8.67
CA GLY A 260 -24.28 22.48 -9.85
C GLY A 260 -22.90 21.92 -10.11
N TYR A 261 -22.73 20.62 -9.98
CA TYR A 261 -21.56 19.91 -10.53
C TYR A 261 -21.68 19.76 -12.05
N THR A 262 -20.60 20.07 -12.78
CA THR A 262 -20.52 19.76 -14.22
C THR A 262 -20.37 18.25 -14.44
N VAL A 263 -20.63 17.75 -15.65
CA VAL A 263 -20.39 16.34 -16.01
C VAL A 263 -18.93 15.96 -15.80
N GLU A 264 -17.99 16.84 -16.14
CA GLU A 264 -16.56 16.62 -15.97
C GLU A 264 -16.15 16.57 -14.50
N SER A 265 -16.68 17.47 -13.65
CA SER A 265 -16.38 17.48 -12.22
C SER A 265 -16.94 16.25 -11.53
N ARG A 266 -18.15 15.79 -11.88
CA ARG A 266 -18.72 14.53 -11.36
C ARG A 266 -17.87 13.34 -11.75
N ARG A 267 -17.47 13.23 -13.02
CA ARG A 267 -16.60 12.15 -13.49
C ARG A 267 -15.27 12.13 -12.76
N SER A 268 -14.67 13.29 -12.54
CA SER A 268 -13.43 13.41 -11.78
C SER A 268 -13.60 12.95 -10.33
N LEU A 269 -14.63 13.42 -9.63
CA LEU A 269 -14.95 13.01 -8.25
C LEU A 269 -15.20 11.51 -8.17
N GLU A 270 -16.03 10.96 -9.04
CA GLU A 270 -16.33 9.54 -9.08
C GLU A 270 -15.09 8.70 -9.32
N THR A 271 -14.28 9.06 -10.31
CA THR A 271 -13.04 8.33 -10.65
C THR A 271 -12.08 8.27 -9.47
N ARG A 272 -11.87 9.39 -8.76
CA ARG A 272 -10.98 9.46 -7.59
C ARG A 272 -11.57 8.76 -6.36
N ALA A 273 -12.84 8.99 -6.06
CA ALA A 273 -13.51 8.36 -4.94
C ALA A 273 -13.61 6.84 -5.09
N ARG A 274 -13.92 6.36 -6.32
CA ARG A 274 -13.97 4.93 -6.61
C ARG A 274 -12.59 4.28 -6.52
N ALA A 275 -11.53 4.95 -6.96
CA ALA A 275 -10.16 4.47 -6.79
C ALA A 275 -9.77 4.40 -5.30
N TYR A 276 -10.18 5.40 -4.51
CA TYR A 276 -9.98 5.41 -3.06
C TYR A 276 -10.70 4.25 -2.38
N LEU A 277 -11.99 4.06 -2.68
CA LEU A 277 -12.81 2.99 -2.10
C LEU A 277 -12.33 1.59 -2.51
N ASP A 278 -11.89 1.39 -3.77
CA ASP A 278 -11.36 0.10 -4.24
C ASP A 278 -10.17 -0.36 -3.39
N ASN A 279 -9.24 0.55 -3.11
CA ASN A 279 -8.01 0.15 -2.43
C ASN A 279 -8.11 0.20 -0.90
N ASN A 280 -8.97 1.05 -0.34
CA ASN A 280 -9.15 1.18 1.11
C ASN A 280 -10.26 0.30 1.69
N CYS A 281 -11.23 -0.09 0.88
CA CYS A 281 -12.44 -0.79 1.34
C CYS A 281 -12.75 -2.06 0.51
N GLY A 282 -12.50 -2.02 -0.81
CA GLY A 282 -12.89 -3.06 -1.77
C GLY A 282 -12.24 -4.42 -1.53
N HIS A 283 -11.11 -4.48 -0.82
CA HIS A 283 -10.48 -5.76 -0.49
C HIS A 283 -11.29 -6.59 0.54
N CYS A 284 -12.03 -5.93 1.44
CA CYS A 284 -12.97 -6.57 2.34
C CYS A 284 -14.41 -6.57 1.77
N HIS A 285 -14.86 -5.42 1.22
CA HIS A 285 -16.19 -5.22 0.67
C HIS A 285 -16.23 -5.63 -0.81
N GLN A 286 -16.28 -6.93 -1.04
CA GLN A 286 -16.43 -7.60 -2.34
C GLN A 286 -16.98 -9.01 -2.11
N PRO A 287 -17.53 -9.68 -3.14
CA PRO A 287 -17.87 -11.09 -3.08
C PRO A 287 -16.63 -11.92 -2.64
N GLY A 288 -16.81 -12.77 -1.64
CA GLY A 288 -15.73 -13.59 -1.06
C GLY A 288 -14.81 -12.87 -0.07
N GLY A 289 -14.81 -11.54 -0.01
CA GLY A 289 -14.08 -10.78 1.01
C GLY A 289 -14.70 -10.92 2.40
N THR A 290 -13.94 -10.59 3.43
CA THR A 290 -14.36 -10.75 4.84
C THR A 290 -15.62 -9.96 5.21
N ALA A 291 -15.92 -8.86 4.50
CA ALA A 291 -17.17 -8.09 4.61
C ALA A 291 -18.15 -8.35 3.45
N GLY A 292 -17.96 -9.40 2.64
CA GLY A 292 -18.84 -9.76 1.52
C GLY A 292 -20.29 -10.01 1.94
N TYR A 293 -20.51 -10.49 3.17
CA TYR A 293 -21.85 -10.70 3.75
C TYR A 293 -22.68 -9.41 3.86
N THR A 294 -22.05 -8.25 3.82
CA THR A 294 -22.75 -6.96 3.84
C THR A 294 -23.51 -6.69 2.54
N GLY A 295 -23.17 -7.39 1.47
CA GLY A 295 -23.74 -7.18 0.13
C GLY A 295 -23.30 -5.86 -0.51
N ILE A 296 -22.21 -5.23 0.00
CA ILE A 296 -21.58 -4.05 -0.59
C ILE A 296 -20.33 -4.52 -1.35
N ASP A 297 -20.17 -4.03 -2.57
CA ASP A 297 -18.98 -4.22 -3.39
C ASP A 297 -18.40 -2.86 -3.79
N LEU A 298 -17.28 -2.50 -3.15
CA LEU A 298 -16.61 -1.19 -3.32
C LEU A 298 -15.46 -1.24 -4.32
N ARG A 299 -15.29 -2.33 -5.06
CA ARG A 299 -14.28 -2.41 -6.13
C ARG A 299 -14.62 -1.42 -7.24
N VAL A 300 -13.59 -0.87 -7.85
CA VAL A 300 -13.75 0.06 -8.99
C VAL A 300 -14.41 -0.62 -10.20
N THR A 301 -14.30 -1.94 -10.33
CA THR A 301 -14.92 -2.74 -11.39
C THR A 301 -16.42 -2.98 -11.19
N ASN A 302 -16.95 -2.75 -9.98
CA ASN A 302 -18.38 -2.83 -9.74
C ASN A 302 -19.09 -1.59 -10.31
N VAL A 303 -20.09 -1.80 -11.15
CA VAL A 303 -20.93 -0.73 -11.77
C VAL A 303 -22.35 -0.71 -11.23
N GLY A 304 -22.72 -1.64 -10.35
CA GLY A 304 -24.07 -1.76 -9.80
C GLY A 304 -24.30 -0.77 -8.67
N MET A 305 -25.25 0.16 -8.82
CA MET A 305 -25.54 1.18 -7.81
C MET A 305 -25.99 0.58 -6.49
N GLN A 306 -26.84 -0.46 -6.52
CA GLN A 306 -27.32 -1.12 -5.31
C GLN A 306 -26.21 -1.90 -4.59
N SER A 307 -25.36 -2.61 -5.34
CA SER A 307 -24.20 -3.29 -4.76
C SER A 307 -23.12 -2.32 -4.26
N LEU A 308 -23.09 -1.09 -4.78
CA LEU A 308 -22.28 0.00 -4.24
C LEU A 308 -22.82 0.55 -2.91
N GLY A 309 -24.04 0.20 -2.53
CA GLY A 309 -24.69 0.64 -1.29
C GLY A 309 -25.74 1.73 -1.48
N VAL A 310 -26.01 2.18 -2.72
CA VAL A 310 -26.99 3.25 -2.99
C VAL A 310 -28.38 2.78 -2.59
N CYS A 311 -29.04 3.53 -1.69
CA CYS A 311 -30.34 3.25 -1.11
C CYS A 311 -30.49 1.82 -0.54
N LYS A 312 -29.38 1.21 -0.17
CA LYS A 312 -29.33 -0.11 0.41
C LYS A 312 -29.29 0.01 1.94
N SER A 313 -30.24 -0.63 2.62
CA SER A 313 -30.16 -0.77 4.08
C SER A 313 -29.06 -1.77 4.45
N PRO A 314 -28.28 -1.48 5.51
CA PRO A 314 -27.23 -2.39 5.94
C PRO A 314 -27.79 -3.75 6.36
N ASN A 315 -27.06 -4.82 6.03
CA ASN A 315 -27.35 -6.16 6.53
C ASN A 315 -26.89 -6.24 8.00
N ALA A 316 -27.69 -6.91 8.85
CA ALA A 316 -27.37 -7.14 10.25
C ALA A 316 -27.09 -5.84 11.07
N ALA A 317 -26.15 -5.88 12.03
CA ALA A 317 -25.84 -4.81 12.98
C ALA A 317 -25.11 -3.58 12.39
N GLY A 318 -25.24 -3.34 11.08
CA GLY A 318 -24.50 -2.29 10.38
C GLY A 318 -25.00 -0.85 10.57
N ARG A 319 -26.00 -0.61 11.44
CA ARG A 319 -26.54 0.74 11.67
C ARG A 319 -25.57 1.64 12.42
N VAL A 320 -25.60 2.94 12.08
CA VAL A 320 -24.90 4.00 12.81
C VAL A 320 -25.96 5.01 13.23
N GLY A 321 -26.22 5.09 14.53
CA GLY A 321 -27.27 5.96 15.05
C GLY A 321 -28.61 5.72 14.37
N THR A 322 -29.20 6.77 13.83
CA THR A 322 -30.51 6.75 13.14
C THR A 322 -30.39 6.57 11.61
N LEU A 323 -29.17 6.43 11.08
CA LEU A 323 -28.94 6.30 9.65
C LEU A 323 -29.53 4.99 9.11
N VAL A 324 -30.16 5.06 7.93
CA VAL A 324 -30.94 3.97 7.35
C VAL A 324 -30.25 3.28 6.19
N TYR A 325 -29.47 4.03 5.39
CA TYR A 325 -28.92 3.54 4.15
C TYR A 325 -27.38 3.63 4.12
N ASP A 326 -26.76 2.66 3.44
CA ASP A 326 -25.32 2.62 3.29
C ASP A 326 -24.80 3.85 2.53
N LEU A 327 -25.51 4.30 1.48
CA LEU A 327 -25.20 5.49 0.71
C LEU A 327 -26.49 6.16 0.24
N VAL A 328 -26.63 7.47 0.51
CA VAL A 328 -27.76 8.30 0.07
C VAL A 328 -27.26 9.35 -0.92
N PRO A 329 -27.65 9.28 -2.21
CA PRO A 329 -27.23 10.25 -3.22
C PRO A 329 -27.57 11.69 -2.82
N GLY A 330 -26.59 12.58 -2.96
CA GLY A 330 -26.72 14.00 -2.60
C GLY A 330 -26.68 14.30 -1.09
N LYS A 331 -26.68 13.27 -0.22
CA LYS A 331 -26.80 13.42 1.22
C LYS A 331 -25.71 12.67 1.99
N PRO A 332 -24.49 13.19 2.02
CA PRO A 332 -23.38 12.53 2.68
C PRO A 332 -23.63 12.29 4.18
N ASP A 333 -24.24 13.26 4.89
CA ASP A 333 -24.49 13.14 6.33
C ASP A 333 -25.61 12.14 6.69
N GLU A 334 -26.40 11.70 5.71
CA GLU A 334 -27.37 10.61 5.84
C GLU A 334 -26.79 9.24 5.42
N SER A 335 -25.50 9.19 5.02
CA SER A 335 -24.84 7.99 4.47
C SER A 335 -23.99 7.29 5.53
N ILE A 336 -24.33 6.02 5.83
CA ILE A 336 -23.61 5.19 6.81
C ILE A 336 -22.14 5.02 6.40
N LEU A 337 -21.85 4.88 5.10
CA LEU A 337 -20.49 4.76 4.58
C LEU A 337 -19.61 5.90 5.06
N LEU A 338 -20.07 7.15 4.95
CA LEU A 338 -19.28 8.32 5.37
C LEU A 338 -19.18 8.41 6.90
N ALA A 339 -20.27 8.20 7.62
CA ALA A 339 -20.27 8.21 9.09
C ALA A 339 -19.26 7.21 9.67
N ARG A 340 -19.13 6.02 9.06
CA ARG A 340 -18.12 5.02 9.45
C ARG A 340 -16.70 5.42 9.11
N MET A 341 -16.48 6.13 8.01
CA MET A 341 -15.17 6.67 7.66
C MET A 341 -14.72 7.77 8.63
N GLU A 342 -15.64 8.59 9.12
CA GLU A 342 -15.42 9.67 10.08
C GLU A 342 -15.28 9.18 11.52
N SER A 343 -15.75 7.99 11.84
CA SER A 343 -15.66 7.43 13.19
C SER A 343 -14.28 6.87 13.50
N THR A 344 -13.84 7.06 14.76
CA THR A 344 -12.70 6.35 15.35
C THR A 344 -13.15 5.37 16.45
N ARG A 345 -14.46 5.23 16.66
CA ARG A 345 -15.01 4.34 17.69
C ARG A 345 -14.89 2.88 17.27
N PRO A 346 -14.37 1.98 18.12
CA PRO A 346 -14.33 0.55 17.86
C PRO A 346 -15.73 0.03 17.45
N LYS A 347 -15.76 -0.93 16.50
CA LYS A 347 -16.98 -1.54 15.92
C LYS A 347 -17.79 -0.63 15.00
N GLU A 348 -17.55 0.68 15.02
CA GLU A 348 -18.22 1.64 14.15
C GLU A 348 -17.30 2.09 13.02
N MET A 349 -16.03 2.40 13.34
CA MET A 349 -15.07 2.88 12.35
C MET A 349 -14.83 1.88 11.22
N MET A 350 -14.62 2.39 10.01
CA MET A 350 -14.17 1.63 8.83
C MET A 350 -12.98 2.33 8.17
N PRO A 351 -11.92 1.57 7.80
CA PRO A 351 -11.63 0.18 8.17
C PRO A 351 -11.58 -0.07 9.68
N GLN A 352 -11.94 -1.27 10.11
CA GLN A 352 -11.92 -1.64 11.54
C GLN A 352 -10.52 -1.80 12.12
N ILE A 353 -9.55 -2.11 11.26
CA ILE A 353 -8.12 -2.27 11.58
C ILE A 353 -7.27 -1.52 10.58
N GLY A 354 -6.01 -1.26 10.95
CA GLY A 354 -5.03 -0.61 10.08
C GLY A 354 -5.12 0.90 10.05
N ARG A 355 -5.97 1.51 10.88
CA ARG A 355 -5.99 2.94 11.16
C ARG A 355 -6.44 3.23 12.59
N SER A 356 -5.98 4.34 13.13
CA SER A 356 -6.38 4.89 14.43
C SER A 356 -6.98 6.29 14.27
N VAL A 357 -6.58 7.00 13.23
CA VAL A 357 -7.06 8.36 12.93
C VAL A 357 -7.92 8.40 11.67
N VAL A 358 -8.70 9.45 11.53
CA VAL A 358 -9.50 9.70 10.32
C VAL A 358 -8.61 10.19 9.19
N HIS A 359 -8.81 9.68 7.98
CA HIS A 359 -8.22 10.22 6.75
C HIS A 359 -9.07 11.41 6.28
N ALA A 360 -8.76 12.59 6.77
CA ALA A 360 -9.58 13.78 6.54
C ALA A 360 -9.81 14.07 5.05
N GLU A 361 -8.77 13.96 4.24
CA GLU A 361 -8.80 14.23 2.80
C GLU A 361 -9.61 13.16 2.04
N GLY A 362 -9.47 11.89 2.45
CA GLY A 362 -10.25 10.79 1.88
C GLY A 362 -11.74 10.91 2.21
N VAL A 363 -12.06 11.31 3.44
CA VAL A 363 -13.43 11.63 3.87
C VAL A 363 -13.98 12.80 3.06
N ALA A 364 -13.23 13.88 2.90
CA ALA A 364 -13.64 15.05 2.11
C ALA A 364 -13.93 14.67 0.65
N LEU A 365 -13.07 13.85 0.04
CA LEU A 365 -13.28 13.35 -1.32
C LEU A 365 -14.58 12.55 -1.45
N VAL A 366 -14.80 11.59 -0.55
CA VAL A 366 -16.01 10.73 -0.59
C VAL A 366 -17.26 11.55 -0.29
N ARG A 367 -17.20 12.52 0.61
CA ARG A 367 -18.27 13.46 0.91
C ARG A 367 -18.69 14.25 -0.33
N GLU A 368 -17.74 14.83 -1.04
CA GLU A 368 -18.03 15.60 -2.26
C GLU A 368 -18.53 14.70 -3.40
N TRP A 369 -18.01 13.49 -3.52
CA TRP A 369 -18.53 12.51 -4.46
C TRP A 369 -20.01 12.18 -4.17
N ILE A 370 -20.37 11.87 -2.93
CA ILE A 370 -21.76 11.58 -2.54
C ILE A 370 -22.68 12.77 -2.83
N LYS A 371 -22.24 14.01 -2.53
CA LYS A 371 -22.99 15.23 -2.87
C LYS A 371 -23.24 15.36 -4.39
N SER A 372 -22.29 14.94 -5.21
CA SER A 372 -22.37 15.05 -6.66
C SER A 372 -23.26 13.99 -7.31
N LEU A 373 -23.62 12.93 -6.58
CA LEU A 373 -24.48 11.86 -7.13
C LEU A 373 -25.87 12.40 -7.47
N PRO A 374 -26.44 12.00 -8.63
CA PRO A 374 -27.77 12.42 -9.02
C PRO A 374 -28.82 12.03 -7.96
N GLN A 375 -29.68 13.00 -7.64
CA GLN A 375 -30.81 12.81 -6.74
C GLN A 375 -32.08 12.47 -7.53
N ASP A 376 -32.01 11.65 -8.55
CA ASP A 376 -33.09 11.34 -9.49
C ASP A 376 -34.29 10.70 -8.79
N GLY A 377 -34.97 11.54 -8.07
CA GLY A 377 -36.23 11.22 -7.37
C GLY A 377 -35.99 10.41 -6.12
N ALA A 378 -36.90 10.53 -5.26
CA ALA A 378 -37.37 9.74 -4.13
C ALA A 378 -36.91 8.25 -4.01
N ALA A 379 -35.88 7.83 -4.71
CA ALA A 379 -35.47 6.42 -4.87
C ALA A 379 -35.22 5.70 -3.54
N CYS A 380 -34.62 6.41 -2.54
CA CYS A 380 -34.45 5.84 -1.20
C CYS A 380 -35.74 5.92 -0.33
N PHE A 381 -36.72 6.77 -0.68
CA PHE A 381 -37.89 7.05 0.12
C PHE A 381 -39.17 6.37 -0.37
N ALA A 382 -39.20 5.91 -1.62
CA ALA A 382 -40.41 5.31 -2.22
C ALA A 382 -40.85 3.96 -1.61
N LYS A 383 -39.97 3.32 -0.79
CA LYS A 383 -40.28 2.01 -0.19
C LYS A 383 -40.85 2.05 1.24
N THR A 384 -41.02 3.22 1.85
CA THR A 384 -41.50 3.33 3.24
C THR A 384 -43.04 3.45 3.38
N THR A 385 -43.80 3.49 2.27
CA THR A 385 -45.27 3.67 2.32
C THR A 385 -46.06 2.41 1.99
N SER A 386 -45.48 1.23 1.93
CA SER A 386 -46.21 -0.01 1.71
C SER A 386 -45.72 -1.15 2.61
N ARG A 387 -46.11 -1.09 3.88
CA ARG A 387 -46.37 -2.30 4.67
C ARG A 387 -47.67 -2.06 5.43
N PRO A 388 -48.70 -2.91 5.19
CA PRO A 388 -49.91 -2.91 5.97
C PRO A 388 -49.66 -3.36 7.40
#